data_6caf777b9336a6120caa639921934419
#
_entry.id   6caf777b9336a6120caa639921934419
#
_cell.length_a   1.000
_cell.length_b   1.000
_cell.length_c   1.000
_cell.angle_alpha   90.00
_cell.angle_beta   90.00
_cell.angle_gamma   90.00
#
_symmetry.space_group_name_H-M   'P 1'
#
loop_
_entity.id
_entity.type
_entity.pdbx_description
1 polymer ?
#
loop_
_entity_poly.entity_id
_entity_poly.type
_entity_poly.pdbx_seq_one_letter_code
_entity_poly.pdbx_strand_id
1 'polypeptide(L)'
;ERTSNGWGVAGELPWRDLLKVDAGSWYSGEFKGEPLPLLAEVADRCRQHGMMANIEIKPTTGTGPLTGKVIALAARELWEGMTAPLLSSFEIDALEAAQAAVPELPRGLLLDEWREDWRELTTRLACVSIHLNHKLLDEARVKMLKDAGLHILVYTVNKPQRATELLRWGVDSICTDAIDLIGPDFSSAD
;
A
#
# COMPACT_ATOMS: atom_id res chain seq x y z
N GLU A 1 -1.08 3.05 -19.20
CA GLU A 1 -1.96 3.88 -20.05
C GLU A 1 -2.50 5.10 -19.32
N ARG A 2 -2.98 4.95 -18.08
CA ARG A 2 -3.55 6.08 -17.31
C ARG A 2 -2.48 7.05 -16.81
N THR A 3 -1.33 6.52 -16.39
CA THR A 3 -0.26 7.26 -15.68
C THR A 3 1.12 6.99 -16.28
N SER A 4 1.17 6.58 -17.53
CA SER A 4 2.42 6.37 -18.28
C SER A 4 2.14 6.29 -19.77
N ASN A 5 3.20 6.29 -20.58
CA ASN A 5 3.15 6.01 -22.02
C ASN A 5 3.24 4.52 -22.36
N GLY A 6 3.25 3.63 -21.34
CA GLY A 6 3.35 2.19 -21.50
C GLY A 6 2.03 1.52 -21.89
N TRP A 7 2.12 0.37 -22.57
CA TRP A 7 1.00 -0.47 -22.99
C TRP A 7 1.23 -1.92 -22.60
N GLY A 8 0.15 -2.63 -22.29
CA GLY A 8 0.20 -4.05 -21.96
C GLY A 8 0.24 -4.31 -20.45
N VAL A 9 0.45 -5.57 -20.10
CA VAL A 9 0.55 -6.04 -18.71
C VAL A 9 2.02 -6.00 -18.29
N ALA A 10 2.34 -5.20 -17.27
CA ALA A 10 3.73 -4.97 -16.86
C ALA A 10 4.49 -6.26 -16.55
N GLY A 11 3.84 -7.25 -15.88
CA GLY A 11 4.47 -8.53 -15.56
C GLY A 11 4.74 -9.46 -16.76
N GLU A 12 4.21 -9.13 -17.94
CA GLU A 12 4.44 -9.88 -19.20
C GLU A 12 5.47 -9.19 -20.10
N LEU A 13 5.85 -7.95 -19.78
CA LEU A 13 6.80 -7.18 -20.55
C LEU A 13 8.24 -7.52 -20.14
N PRO A 14 9.16 -7.65 -21.10
CA PRO A 14 10.58 -7.74 -20.80
C PRO A 14 11.07 -6.50 -20.05
N TRP A 15 11.95 -6.66 -19.09
CA TRP A 15 12.53 -5.57 -18.31
C TRP A 15 13.07 -4.42 -19.17
N ARG A 16 13.77 -4.74 -20.28
CA ARG A 16 14.29 -3.73 -21.24
C ARG A 16 13.22 -2.81 -21.84
N ASP A 17 11.96 -3.27 -21.87
CA ASP A 17 10.84 -2.47 -22.40
C ASP A 17 10.19 -1.66 -21.27
N LEU A 18 10.14 -2.18 -20.06
CA LEU A 18 9.73 -1.42 -18.86
C LEU A 18 10.65 -0.23 -18.58
N LEU A 19 11.96 -0.36 -18.82
CA LEU A 19 12.94 0.73 -18.67
C LEU A 19 12.68 1.93 -19.61
N LYS A 20 11.90 1.76 -20.68
CA LYS A 20 11.55 2.82 -21.62
C LYS A 20 10.25 3.54 -21.28
N VAL A 21 9.54 3.07 -20.26
CA VAL A 21 8.28 3.66 -19.84
C VAL A 21 8.53 4.98 -19.17
N ASP A 22 7.87 6.01 -19.66
CA ASP A 22 7.81 7.34 -19.07
C ASP A 22 6.58 7.39 -18.15
N ALA A 23 6.81 7.46 -16.85
CA ALA A 23 5.79 7.53 -15.81
C ALA A 23 5.52 8.95 -15.32
N GLY A 24 6.11 9.97 -15.91
CA GLY A 24 6.00 11.36 -15.46
C GLY A 24 5.28 12.30 -16.40
N SER A 25 5.44 12.16 -17.73
CA SER A 25 4.86 13.08 -18.72
C SER A 25 3.34 13.24 -18.67
N TRP A 26 2.62 12.24 -18.17
CA TRP A 26 1.17 12.29 -18.01
C TRP A 26 0.73 13.33 -16.96
N TYR A 27 1.57 13.59 -15.98
CA TYR A 27 1.30 14.56 -14.92
C TYR A 27 1.67 15.97 -15.33
N SER A 28 2.91 16.18 -15.79
CA SER A 28 3.41 17.47 -16.26
C SER A 28 4.62 17.28 -17.18
N GLY A 29 4.82 18.20 -18.09
CA GLY A 29 6.00 18.22 -18.98
C GLY A 29 7.33 18.33 -18.22
N GLU A 30 7.33 18.83 -16.99
CA GLU A 30 8.51 18.88 -16.10
C GLU A 30 9.02 17.50 -15.71
N PHE A 31 8.12 16.51 -15.63
CA PHE A 31 8.43 15.13 -15.26
C PHE A 31 8.61 14.20 -16.46
N LYS A 32 8.83 14.79 -17.64
CA LYS A 32 9.08 14.01 -18.86
C LYS A 32 10.33 13.15 -18.71
N GLY A 33 10.17 11.86 -19.00
CA GLY A 33 11.26 10.89 -18.94
C GLY A 33 11.48 10.29 -17.56
N GLU A 34 10.58 10.55 -16.60
CA GLU A 34 10.64 9.90 -15.27
C GLU A 34 10.43 8.38 -15.43
N PRO A 35 11.42 7.55 -15.04
CA PRO A 35 11.33 6.10 -15.22
C PRO A 35 10.44 5.44 -14.16
N LEU A 36 10.07 4.18 -14.40
CA LEU A 36 9.53 3.32 -13.33
C LEU A 36 10.65 3.01 -12.34
N PRO A 37 10.49 3.33 -11.04
CA PRO A 37 11.54 3.09 -10.07
C PRO A 37 11.66 1.60 -9.73
N LEU A 38 12.88 1.16 -9.44
CA LEU A 38 13.13 -0.13 -8.79
C LEU A 38 12.76 -0.06 -7.30
N LEU A 39 12.36 -1.19 -6.73
CA LEU A 39 12.09 -1.27 -5.29
C LEU A 39 13.31 -0.85 -4.44
N ALA A 40 14.53 -1.16 -4.90
CA ALA A 40 15.76 -0.73 -4.24
C ALA A 40 15.94 0.79 -4.23
N GLU A 41 15.60 1.48 -5.33
CA GLU A 41 15.66 2.95 -5.41
C GLU A 41 14.64 3.59 -4.48
N VAL A 42 13.46 2.98 -4.36
CA VAL A 42 12.43 3.42 -3.38
C VAL A 42 12.93 3.22 -1.95
N ALA A 43 13.55 2.08 -1.63
CA ALA A 43 14.12 1.83 -0.31
C ALA A 43 15.21 2.84 0.05
N ASP A 44 16.10 3.16 -0.89
CA ASP A 44 17.13 4.18 -0.69
C ASP A 44 16.52 5.57 -0.46
N ARG A 45 15.48 5.91 -1.19
CA ARG A 45 14.76 7.18 -0.98
C ARG A 45 14.10 7.23 0.40
N CYS A 46 13.46 6.15 0.84
CA CYS A 46 12.89 6.05 2.18
C CYS A 46 13.97 6.23 3.26
N ARG A 47 15.14 5.59 3.09
CA ARG A 47 16.29 5.72 4.01
C ARG A 47 16.79 7.15 4.08
N GLN A 48 16.98 7.81 2.94
CA GLN A 48 17.48 9.19 2.85
C GLN A 48 16.58 10.20 3.56
N HIS A 49 15.27 9.96 3.55
CA HIS A 49 14.28 10.89 4.08
C HIS A 49 13.62 10.42 5.39
N GLY A 50 14.07 9.30 5.97
CA GLY A 50 13.48 8.76 7.20
C GLY A 50 12.01 8.37 7.06
N MET A 51 11.57 7.97 5.86
CA MET A 51 10.19 7.61 5.58
C MET A 51 9.93 6.13 5.87
N MET A 52 8.77 5.85 6.46
CA MET A 52 8.21 4.49 6.51
C MET A 52 7.57 4.14 5.17
N ALA A 53 7.53 2.84 4.84
CA ALA A 53 6.95 2.37 3.60
C ALA A 53 5.78 1.40 3.84
N ASN A 54 4.70 1.58 3.07
CA ASN A 54 3.71 0.55 2.81
C ASN A 54 3.91 0.05 1.38
N ILE A 55 4.28 -1.21 1.22
CA ILE A 55 4.52 -1.85 -0.08
C ILE A 55 3.27 -2.63 -0.45
N GLU A 56 2.48 -2.11 -1.38
CA GLU A 56 1.37 -2.84 -1.96
C GLU A 56 1.88 -3.91 -2.93
N ILE A 57 1.61 -5.17 -2.62
CA ILE A 57 1.87 -6.30 -3.51
C ILE A 57 0.70 -6.42 -4.48
N LYS A 58 0.94 -6.05 -5.75
CA LYS A 58 -0.05 -6.11 -6.81
C LYS A 58 0.43 -7.04 -7.93
N PRO A 59 0.18 -8.35 -7.81
CA PRO A 59 0.67 -9.33 -8.76
C PRO A 59 -0.08 -9.25 -10.10
N THR A 60 0.58 -9.69 -11.16
CA THR A 60 -0.12 -10.08 -12.39
C THR A 60 -0.99 -11.29 -12.10
N THR A 61 -2.15 -11.39 -12.73
CA THR A 61 -3.08 -12.50 -12.54
C THR A 61 -2.36 -13.86 -12.61
N GLY A 62 -2.56 -14.68 -11.58
CA GLY A 62 -1.96 -16.01 -11.45
C GLY A 62 -0.50 -16.03 -10.94
N THR A 63 0.10 -14.88 -10.61
CA THR A 63 1.46 -14.82 -10.06
C THR A 63 1.52 -14.40 -8.59
N GLY A 64 0.37 -14.41 -7.89
CA GLY A 64 0.25 -13.99 -6.49
C GLY A 64 1.32 -14.58 -5.57
N PRO A 65 1.42 -15.92 -5.43
CA PRO A 65 2.37 -16.53 -4.52
C PRO A 65 3.84 -16.22 -4.86
N LEU A 66 4.19 -16.20 -6.14
CA LEU A 66 5.56 -15.87 -6.56
C LEU A 66 5.89 -14.41 -6.24
N THR A 67 4.99 -13.49 -6.58
CA THR A 67 5.18 -12.05 -6.34
C THR A 67 5.26 -11.77 -4.84
N GLY A 68 4.36 -12.34 -4.03
CA GLY A 68 4.37 -12.19 -2.58
C GLY A 68 5.68 -12.64 -1.95
N LYS A 69 6.16 -13.83 -2.32
CA LYS A 69 7.45 -14.36 -1.85
C LYS A 69 8.63 -13.46 -2.24
N VAL A 70 8.72 -13.07 -3.51
CA VAL A 70 9.85 -12.27 -4.03
C VAL A 70 9.89 -10.89 -3.36
N ILE A 71 8.74 -10.23 -3.25
CA ILE A 71 8.66 -8.91 -2.62
C ILE A 71 9.00 -8.99 -1.12
N ALA A 72 8.52 -10.00 -0.40
CA ALA A 72 8.83 -10.14 1.02
C ALA A 72 10.34 -10.34 1.27
N LEU A 73 11.00 -11.21 0.48
CA LEU A 73 12.44 -11.42 0.58
C LEU A 73 13.23 -10.15 0.25
N ALA A 74 12.87 -9.45 -0.83
CA ALA A 74 13.51 -8.19 -1.22
C ALA A 74 13.29 -7.10 -0.17
N ALA A 75 12.07 -6.98 0.36
CA ALA A 75 11.75 -5.99 1.39
C ALA A 75 12.57 -6.22 2.68
N ARG A 76 12.73 -7.46 3.13
CA ARG A 76 13.57 -7.80 4.28
C ARG A 76 15.02 -7.35 4.08
N GLU A 77 15.59 -7.60 2.90
CA GLU A 77 16.97 -7.23 2.58
C GLU A 77 17.14 -5.71 2.43
N LEU A 78 16.27 -5.07 1.63
CA LEU A 78 16.40 -3.66 1.29
C LEU A 78 16.11 -2.72 2.47
N TRP A 79 15.30 -3.14 3.44
CA TRP A 79 14.99 -2.37 4.67
C TRP A 79 15.80 -2.81 5.88
N GLU A 80 16.88 -3.61 5.68
CA GLU A 80 17.76 -3.98 6.80
C GLU A 80 18.31 -2.73 7.51
N GLY A 81 18.19 -2.70 8.84
CA GLY A 81 18.60 -1.56 9.68
C GLY A 81 17.65 -0.36 9.66
N MET A 82 16.50 -0.47 9.00
CA MET A 82 15.42 0.53 9.00
C MET A 82 14.18 0.00 9.71
N THR A 83 13.18 0.87 9.92
CA THR A 83 11.84 0.41 10.28
C THR A 83 11.31 -0.52 9.19
N ALA A 84 10.89 -1.72 9.57
CA ALA A 84 10.37 -2.71 8.64
C ALA A 84 9.19 -2.14 7.84
N PRO A 85 9.12 -2.35 6.53
CA PRO A 85 8.00 -1.90 5.72
C PRO A 85 6.77 -2.76 5.99
N LEU A 86 5.59 -2.17 5.87
CA LEU A 86 4.33 -2.89 5.88
C LEU A 86 4.08 -3.48 4.49
N LEU A 87 3.80 -4.77 4.40
CA LEU A 87 3.38 -5.42 3.16
C LEU A 87 1.87 -5.48 3.09
N SER A 88 1.26 -5.01 2.01
CA SER A 88 -0.19 -5.06 1.85
C SER A 88 -0.60 -5.63 0.49
N SER A 89 -1.77 -6.24 0.40
CA SER A 89 -2.32 -6.75 -0.87
C SER A 89 -3.82 -6.97 -0.78
N PHE A 90 -4.48 -6.89 -1.93
CA PHE A 90 -5.83 -7.42 -2.16
C PHE A 90 -5.83 -8.93 -2.37
N GLU A 91 -4.67 -9.48 -2.80
CA GLU A 91 -4.52 -10.90 -3.13
C GLU A 91 -4.08 -11.68 -1.90
N ILE A 92 -4.98 -12.54 -1.42
CA ILE A 92 -4.78 -13.34 -0.19
C ILE A 92 -3.59 -14.29 -0.35
N ASP A 93 -3.46 -14.94 -1.49
CA ASP A 93 -2.38 -15.89 -1.80
C ASP A 93 -1.00 -15.22 -1.83
N ALA A 94 -0.93 -13.95 -2.25
CA ALA A 94 0.29 -13.15 -2.18
C ALA A 94 0.70 -12.85 -0.74
N LEU A 95 -0.26 -12.53 0.15
CA LEU A 95 0.00 -12.31 1.58
C LEU A 95 0.39 -13.63 2.29
N GLU A 96 -0.24 -14.75 1.95
CA GLU A 96 0.13 -16.07 2.46
C GLU A 96 1.57 -16.43 2.10
N ALA A 97 1.95 -16.21 0.84
CA ALA A 97 3.31 -16.47 0.37
C ALA A 97 4.34 -15.52 1.00
N ALA A 98 3.98 -14.24 1.20
CA ALA A 98 4.81 -13.28 1.92
C ALA A 98 5.01 -13.69 3.38
N GLN A 99 3.93 -14.11 4.08
CA GLN A 99 3.99 -14.62 5.45
C GLN A 99 4.89 -15.85 5.58
N ALA A 100 4.75 -16.80 4.66
CA ALA A 100 5.56 -18.01 4.67
C ALA A 100 7.05 -17.73 4.41
N ALA A 101 7.35 -16.73 3.57
CA ALA A 101 8.73 -16.39 3.21
C ALA A 101 9.44 -15.55 4.28
N VAL A 102 8.74 -14.57 4.88
CA VAL A 102 9.29 -13.63 5.86
C VAL A 102 8.19 -13.32 6.90
N PRO A 103 7.98 -14.21 7.88
CA PRO A 103 6.88 -14.09 8.84
C PRO A 103 6.99 -12.86 9.76
N GLU A 104 8.17 -12.31 9.95
CA GLU A 104 8.43 -11.14 10.80
C GLU A 104 8.01 -9.81 10.18
N LEU A 105 7.85 -9.70 8.84
CA LEU A 105 7.38 -8.46 8.24
C LEU A 105 5.88 -8.24 8.54
N PRO A 106 5.50 -7.03 8.97
CA PRO A 106 4.09 -6.70 9.22
C PRO A 106 3.29 -6.75 7.91
N ARG A 107 2.04 -7.20 8.02
CA ARG A 107 1.11 -7.36 6.89
C ARG A 107 -0.18 -6.60 7.11
N GLY A 108 -0.75 -6.09 6.00
CA GLY A 108 -2.04 -5.44 5.95
C GLY A 108 -2.94 -6.07 4.88
N LEU A 109 -4.18 -6.38 5.22
CA LEU A 109 -5.17 -6.87 4.27
C LEU A 109 -5.85 -5.68 3.59
N LEU A 110 -5.81 -5.62 2.25
CA LEU A 110 -6.53 -4.63 1.45
C LEU A 110 -7.91 -5.17 1.04
N LEU A 111 -8.94 -4.35 1.20
CA LEU A 111 -10.31 -4.68 0.79
C LEU A 111 -10.96 -3.49 0.08
N ASP A 112 -11.47 -3.70 -1.14
CA ASP A 112 -12.26 -2.70 -1.88
C ASP A 112 -13.77 -2.86 -1.67
N GLU A 113 -14.19 -4.01 -1.16
CA GLU A 113 -15.55 -4.32 -0.73
C GLU A 113 -15.54 -4.84 0.71
N TRP A 114 -16.64 -4.62 1.46
CA TRP A 114 -16.75 -5.18 2.80
C TRP A 114 -16.89 -6.69 2.74
N ARG A 115 -16.07 -7.40 3.55
CA ARG A 115 -16.09 -8.86 3.68
C ARG A 115 -16.43 -9.24 5.11
N GLU A 116 -17.39 -10.14 5.27
CA GLU A 116 -17.78 -10.63 6.61
C GLU A 116 -16.70 -11.51 7.26
N ASP A 117 -15.87 -12.17 6.44
CA ASP A 117 -14.77 -13.02 6.87
C ASP A 117 -13.46 -12.26 7.16
N TRP A 118 -13.49 -10.91 7.18
CA TRP A 118 -12.29 -10.09 7.40
C TRP A 118 -11.51 -10.48 8.65
N ARG A 119 -12.20 -10.85 9.74
CA ARG A 119 -11.57 -11.25 11.02
C ARG A 119 -10.80 -12.57 10.88
N GLU A 120 -11.39 -13.55 10.22
CA GLU A 120 -10.74 -14.83 9.93
C GLU A 120 -9.49 -14.61 9.07
N LEU A 121 -9.62 -13.81 8.00
CA LEU A 121 -8.52 -13.50 7.09
C LEU A 121 -7.37 -12.77 7.79
N THR A 122 -7.66 -11.71 8.54
CA THR A 122 -6.62 -10.95 9.24
C THR A 122 -5.91 -11.79 10.29
N THR A 123 -6.64 -12.67 10.98
CA THR A 123 -6.06 -13.61 11.96
C THR A 123 -5.16 -14.64 11.27
N ARG A 124 -5.65 -15.29 10.23
CA ARG A 124 -4.90 -16.33 9.49
C ARG A 124 -3.63 -15.79 8.85
N LEU A 125 -3.72 -14.59 8.27
CA LEU A 125 -2.59 -13.91 7.64
C LEU A 125 -1.68 -13.18 8.65
N ALA A 126 -2.02 -13.20 9.94
CA ALA A 126 -1.36 -12.43 10.99
C ALA A 126 -1.18 -10.96 10.60
N CYS A 127 -2.23 -10.34 10.06
CA CYS A 127 -2.22 -8.94 9.69
C CYS A 127 -2.26 -8.04 10.93
N VAL A 128 -1.44 -7.00 10.93
CA VAL A 128 -1.45 -5.95 11.96
C VAL A 128 -2.38 -4.79 11.58
N SER A 129 -2.76 -4.73 10.31
CA SER A 129 -3.63 -3.68 9.78
C SER A 129 -4.62 -4.20 8.75
N ILE A 130 -5.68 -3.41 8.54
CA ILE A 130 -6.64 -3.57 7.46
C ILE A 130 -6.74 -2.26 6.70
N HIS A 131 -6.71 -2.34 5.37
CA HIS A 131 -6.74 -1.19 4.48
C HIS A 131 -8.04 -1.21 3.68
N LEU A 132 -8.80 -0.14 3.72
CA LEU A 132 -10.17 -0.12 3.21
C LEU A 132 -10.43 1.10 2.34
N ASN A 133 -11.26 0.90 1.31
CA ASN A 133 -11.92 2.01 0.66
C ASN A 133 -12.70 2.79 1.73
N HIS A 134 -12.38 4.07 1.89
CA HIS A 134 -12.97 4.92 2.95
C HIS A 134 -14.51 5.00 2.90
N LYS A 135 -15.13 4.66 1.75
CA LYS A 135 -16.59 4.66 1.58
C LYS A 135 -17.27 3.47 2.27
N LEU A 136 -16.51 2.43 2.60
CA LEU A 136 -17.00 1.26 3.32
C LEU A 136 -17.15 1.50 4.82
N LEU A 137 -16.57 2.60 5.34
CA LEU A 137 -16.49 2.86 6.76
C LEU A 137 -17.52 3.86 7.26
N ASP A 138 -18.13 3.48 8.38
CA ASP A 138 -18.82 4.29 9.35
C ASP A 138 -18.13 4.14 10.72
N GLU A 139 -18.56 4.91 11.70
CA GLU A 139 -17.99 4.90 13.06
C GLU A 139 -18.08 3.52 13.73
N ALA A 140 -19.18 2.79 13.50
CA ALA A 140 -19.40 1.46 14.10
C ALA A 140 -18.40 0.43 13.53
N ARG A 141 -18.16 0.44 12.22
CA ARG A 141 -17.16 -0.42 11.58
C ARG A 141 -15.75 -0.09 12.03
N VAL A 142 -15.40 1.19 12.11
CA VAL A 142 -14.08 1.60 12.63
C VAL A 142 -13.90 1.08 14.05
N LYS A 143 -14.89 1.31 14.93
CA LYS A 143 -14.84 0.77 16.29
C LYS A 143 -14.68 -0.76 16.32
N MET A 144 -15.42 -1.49 15.50
CA MET A 144 -15.33 -2.97 15.41
C MET A 144 -13.93 -3.44 15.02
N LEU A 145 -13.28 -2.77 14.07
CA LEU A 145 -11.92 -3.10 13.63
C LEU A 145 -10.89 -2.74 14.71
N LYS A 146 -11.06 -1.59 15.38
CA LYS A 146 -10.18 -1.19 16.50
C LYS A 146 -10.32 -2.13 17.69
N ASP A 147 -11.53 -2.56 18.05
CA ASP A 147 -11.79 -3.55 19.11
C ASP A 147 -11.15 -4.93 18.79
N ALA A 148 -10.91 -5.21 17.52
CA ALA A 148 -10.15 -6.39 17.08
C ALA A 148 -8.62 -6.21 17.14
N GLY A 149 -8.12 -5.05 17.53
CA GLY A 149 -6.70 -4.74 17.65
C GLY A 149 -6.00 -4.39 16.34
N LEU A 150 -6.75 -4.09 15.27
CA LEU A 150 -6.19 -3.74 13.98
C LEU A 150 -5.90 -2.24 13.86
N HIS A 151 -4.79 -1.92 13.21
CA HIS A 151 -4.60 -0.59 12.65
C HIS A 151 -5.42 -0.44 11.36
N ILE A 152 -5.96 0.75 11.13
CA ILE A 152 -6.82 1.03 9.99
C ILE A 152 -6.16 2.07 9.09
N LEU A 153 -5.88 1.69 7.84
CA LEU A 153 -5.52 2.61 6.77
C LEU A 153 -6.69 2.74 5.80
N VAL A 154 -6.98 3.95 5.36
CA VAL A 154 -8.04 4.20 4.37
C VAL A 154 -7.50 4.84 3.10
N TYR A 155 -8.09 4.49 1.96
CA TYR A 155 -7.74 5.01 0.63
C TYR A 155 -8.99 5.34 -0.20
N THR A 156 -8.95 6.17 -1.21
CA THR A 156 -8.08 7.34 -1.33
C THR A 156 -8.89 8.54 -0.89
N VAL A 157 -8.43 9.28 0.09
CA VAL A 157 -9.16 10.38 0.73
C VAL A 157 -8.53 11.71 0.35
N ASN A 158 -9.16 12.43 -0.59
CA ASN A 158 -8.65 13.70 -1.11
C ASN A 158 -9.43 14.93 -0.59
N LYS A 159 -10.40 14.71 0.32
CA LYS A 159 -11.20 15.79 0.91
C LYS A 159 -10.86 15.94 2.39
N PRO A 160 -10.34 17.11 2.85
CA PRO A 160 -9.99 17.33 4.25
C PRO A 160 -11.13 17.02 5.23
N GLN A 161 -12.37 17.41 4.91
CA GLN A 161 -13.54 17.14 5.78
C GLN A 161 -13.74 15.64 6.03
N ARG A 162 -13.56 14.81 4.98
CA ARG A 162 -13.67 13.36 5.13
C ARG A 162 -12.48 12.77 5.88
N ALA A 163 -11.30 13.32 5.70
CA ALA A 163 -10.10 12.94 6.46
C ALA A 163 -10.30 13.19 7.95
N THR A 164 -10.75 14.40 8.32
CA THR A 164 -11.09 14.79 9.71
C THR A 164 -12.13 13.84 10.33
N GLU A 165 -13.20 13.53 9.60
CA GLU A 165 -14.25 12.61 10.05
C GLU A 165 -13.69 11.21 10.36
N LEU A 166 -12.91 10.64 9.44
CA LEU A 166 -12.31 9.31 9.58
C LEU A 166 -11.31 9.25 10.75
N LEU A 167 -10.49 10.29 10.92
CA LEU A 167 -9.57 10.38 12.05
C LEU A 167 -10.31 10.49 13.39
N ARG A 168 -11.43 11.22 13.44
CA ARG A 168 -12.28 11.29 14.64
C ARG A 168 -12.91 9.95 15.02
N TRP A 169 -13.20 9.10 14.05
CA TRP A 169 -13.69 7.74 14.30
C TRP A 169 -12.58 6.79 14.79
N GLY A 170 -11.29 7.17 14.63
CA GLY A 170 -10.14 6.39 15.09
C GLY A 170 -9.37 5.67 14.00
N VAL A 171 -9.50 6.09 12.73
CA VAL A 171 -8.63 5.64 11.65
C VAL A 171 -7.19 6.09 11.93
N ASP A 172 -6.22 5.23 11.70
CA ASP A 172 -4.81 5.47 12.04
C ASP A 172 -4.02 6.11 10.90
N SER A 173 -4.39 5.84 9.65
CA SER A 173 -3.64 6.33 8.49
C SER A 173 -4.55 6.62 7.29
N ILE A 174 -4.20 7.64 6.54
CA ILE A 174 -4.92 8.08 5.34
C ILE A 174 -3.98 8.06 4.14
N CYS A 175 -4.39 7.36 3.08
CA CYS A 175 -3.77 7.46 1.76
C CYS A 175 -4.48 8.57 0.97
N THR A 176 -3.73 9.56 0.52
CA THR A 176 -4.24 10.72 -0.21
C THR A 176 -3.35 11.06 -1.41
N ASP A 177 -3.95 11.57 -2.50
CA ASP A 177 -3.22 12.20 -3.60
C ASP A 177 -3.07 13.72 -3.35
N ALA A 178 -3.86 14.30 -2.43
CA ALA A 178 -3.89 15.73 -2.11
C ALA A 178 -2.96 16.05 -0.93
N ILE A 179 -1.67 15.78 -1.09
CA ILE A 179 -0.65 15.95 -0.04
C ILE A 179 -0.42 17.42 0.37
N ASP A 180 -0.84 18.36 -0.46
CA ASP A 180 -0.87 19.80 -0.19
C ASP A 180 -2.00 20.22 0.75
N LEU A 181 -3.10 19.44 0.81
CA LEU A 181 -4.26 19.68 1.66
C LEU A 181 -4.30 18.77 2.89
N ILE A 182 -3.79 17.55 2.76
CA ILE A 182 -3.75 16.54 3.82
C ILE A 182 -2.28 16.13 3.97
N GLY A 183 -1.53 16.95 4.69
CA GLY A 183 -0.11 16.75 4.94
C GLY A 183 0.16 15.77 6.09
N PRO A 184 1.44 15.53 6.42
CA PRO A 184 1.83 14.57 7.46
C PRO A 184 1.36 14.97 8.86
N ASP A 185 1.16 16.26 9.13
CA ASP A 185 0.72 16.78 10.41
C ASP A 185 -0.81 17.01 10.47
N PHE A 186 -1.55 16.59 9.43
CA PHE A 186 -3.00 16.72 9.37
C PHE A 186 -3.66 15.93 10.50
N SER A 187 -4.57 16.55 11.23
CA SER A 187 -5.18 15.99 12.43
C SER A 187 -6.70 16.07 12.43
N SER A 188 -7.34 15.38 13.37
CA SER A 188 -8.79 15.46 13.58
C SER A 188 -9.26 16.81 14.14
N ALA A 189 -8.35 17.71 14.51
CA ALA A 189 -8.63 19.04 15.00
C ALA A 189 -8.70 20.09 13.87
N ASP A 190 -8.23 19.75 12.67
CA ASP A 190 -8.30 20.56 11.48
C ASP A 190 -9.67 20.41 10.79
#